data_ebe73a9f16011e9a131f8a89a7d31bf0
#
_entry.id   ebe73a9f16011e9a131f8a89a7d31bf0
#
_cell.length_a   1.000
_cell.length_b   1.000
_cell.length_c   1.000
_cell.angle_alpha   90.00
_cell.angle_beta   90.00
_cell.angle_gamma   90.00
#
_symmetry.space_group_name_H-M   'P 1'
#
loop_
_entity.id
_entity.type
_entity.pdbx_description
1 polymer ?
#
loop_
_entity_poly.entity_id
_entity_poly.type
_entity_poly.pdbx_seq_one_letter_code
_entity_poly.pdbx_strand_id
1 'polypeptide(L)'
;MRAVGVIHTTEELLASVSLALMMLLPLTEIVIRPFVAGGVPGSIPFVEHLTLWVGFIGACVAARSDKLIALATATFIPEGIFRTGAKTFSATVGAMVSSLLAWAALDVVAIEMEFGREIALGIPSWVFQLVLPVAFGCIAWRLAWGAGSLWPRVVSMLGLIAGIWFAHSWESFDGAAGWPWVVLLVLAAIAGAPIFSVLAG
;
A
#
# COMPACT_ATOMS: atom_id res chain seq x y z
N MET A 1 -8.19 -22.99 6.66
CA MET A 1 -8.55 -22.82 5.23
C MET A 1 -9.79 -21.93 5.00
N ARG A 2 -10.90 -22.05 5.74
CA ARG A 2 -12.09 -21.21 5.56
C ARG A 2 -11.86 -19.70 5.78
N ALA A 3 -11.11 -19.31 6.81
CA ALA A 3 -10.83 -17.90 7.11
C ALA A 3 -10.07 -17.17 5.99
N VAL A 4 -9.11 -17.83 5.35
CA VAL A 4 -8.32 -17.26 4.25
C VAL A 4 -9.21 -17.03 3.02
N GLY A 5 -10.15 -17.96 2.72
CA GLY A 5 -11.10 -17.78 1.64
C GLY A 5 -12.04 -16.59 1.87
N VAL A 6 -12.51 -16.38 3.11
CA VAL A 6 -13.37 -15.23 3.44
C VAL A 6 -12.66 -13.92 3.23
N ILE A 7 -11.40 -13.78 3.68
CA ILE A 7 -10.61 -12.56 3.49
C ILE A 7 -10.42 -12.26 1.99
N HIS A 8 -10.15 -13.28 1.18
CA HIS A 8 -10.00 -13.11 -0.26
C HIS A 8 -11.28 -12.61 -0.94
N THR A 9 -12.41 -13.21 -0.58
CA THR A 9 -13.71 -12.81 -1.13
C THR A 9 -14.08 -11.39 -0.69
N THR A 10 -13.78 -11.00 0.55
CA THR A 10 -14.06 -9.63 1.02
C THR A 10 -13.23 -8.57 0.33
N GLU A 11 -11.93 -8.82 0.08
CA GLU A 11 -11.08 -7.91 -0.69
C GLU A 11 -11.58 -7.71 -2.12
N GLU A 12 -11.92 -8.81 -2.80
CA GLU A 12 -12.44 -8.76 -4.17
C GLU A 12 -13.82 -8.08 -4.24
N LEU A 13 -14.67 -8.32 -3.25
CA LEU A 13 -15.97 -7.66 -3.14
C LEU A 13 -15.81 -6.14 -2.90
N LEU A 14 -14.94 -5.75 -1.96
CA LEU A 14 -14.68 -4.33 -1.66
C LEU A 14 -14.11 -3.61 -2.89
N ALA A 15 -13.15 -4.22 -3.59
CA ALA A 15 -12.60 -3.66 -4.84
C ALA A 15 -13.69 -3.48 -5.90
N SER A 16 -14.52 -4.50 -6.10
CA SER A 16 -15.60 -4.48 -7.10
C SER A 16 -16.68 -3.45 -6.76
N VAL A 17 -17.08 -3.35 -5.51
CA VAL A 17 -18.06 -2.36 -5.03
C VAL A 17 -17.48 -0.94 -5.17
N SER A 18 -16.22 -0.74 -4.79
CA SER A 18 -15.56 0.57 -4.93
C SER A 18 -15.46 1.00 -6.40
N LEU A 19 -15.11 0.08 -7.30
CA LEU A 19 -15.11 0.32 -8.75
C LEU A 19 -16.50 0.65 -9.28
N ALA A 20 -17.52 -0.11 -8.89
CA ALA A 20 -18.89 0.14 -9.30
C ALA A 20 -19.38 1.52 -8.83
N LEU A 21 -19.13 1.90 -7.58
CA LEU A 21 -19.49 3.20 -7.05
C LEU A 21 -18.74 4.33 -7.77
N MET A 22 -17.44 4.15 -8.03
CA MET A 22 -16.62 5.10 -8.76
C MET A 22 -17.13 5.36 -10.19
N MET A 23 -17.75 4.36 -10.82
CA MET A 23 -18.40 4.54 -12.13
C MET A 23 -19.80 5.13 -12.03
N LEU A 24 -20.60 4.66 -11.06
CA LEU A 24 -22.00 5.05 -10.94
C LEU A 24 -22.18 6.48 -10.43
N LEU A 25 -21.32 6.96 -9.51
CA LEU A 25 -21.44 8.30 -8.96
C LEU A 25 -21.34 9.40 -10.03
N PRO A 26 -20.32 9.44 -10.91
CA PRO A 26 -20.26 10.43 -11.98
C PRO A 26 -21.41 10.29 -12.99
N LEU A 27 -21.85 9.06 -13.28
CA LEU A 27 -22.99 8.83 -14.19
C LEU A 27 -24.29 9.38 -13.59
N THR A 28 -24.55 9.12 -12.32
CA THR A 28 -25.72 9.69 -11.63
C THR A 28 -25.64 11.21 -11.55
N GLU A 29 -24.46 11.78 -11.32
CA GLU A 29 -24.22 13.22 -11.34
C GLU A 29 -24.62 13.83 -12.69
N ILE A 30 -24.16 13.25 -13.80
CA ILE A 30 -24.47 13.72 -15.16
C ILE A 30 -25.98 13.66 -15.44
N VAL A 31 -26.64 12.58 -15.01
CA VAL A 31 -28.07 12.40 -15.26
C VAL A 31 -28.93 13.32 -14.39
N ILE A 32 -28.55 13.54 -13.14
CA ILE A 32 -29.34 14.34 -12.17
C ILE A 32 -29.12 15.84 -12.35
N ARG A 33 -27.93 16.25 -12.79
CA ARG A 33 -27.54 17.67 -12.92
C ARG A 33 -28.54 18.55 -13.68
N PRO A 34 -29.20 18.09 -14.77
CA PRO A 34 -30.23 18.88 -15.45
C PRO A 34 -31.50 19.10 -14.65
N PHE A 35 -31.80 18.22 -13.68
CA PHE A 35 -33.04 18.21 -12.90
C PHE A 35 -32.87 18.85 -11.52
N VAL A 36 -31.65 18.80 -10.95
CA VAL A 36 -31.33 19.31 -9.61
C VAL A 36 -30.20 20.31 -9.73
N ALA A 37 -30.50 21.57 -9.45
CA ALA A 37 -29.50 22.63 -9.43
C ALA A 37 -28.44 22.32 -8.36
N GLY A 38 -27.20 22.03 -8.78
CA GLY A 38 -26.09 21.67 -7.88
C GLY A 38 -25.66 20.20 -7.94
N GLY A 39 -26.38 19.33 -8.66
CA GLY A 39 -26.00 17.92 -8.81
C GLY A 39 -26.06 17.11 -7.50
N VAL A 40 -25.23 16.08 -7.38
CA VAL A 40 -25.11 15.23 -6.17
C VAL A 40 -24.07 15.83 -5.23
N PRO A 41 -24.45 16.32 -4.02
CA PRO A 41 -23.50 16.91 -3.07
C PRO A 41 -22.40 15.92 -2.70
N GLY A 42 -21.11 16.33 -2.87
CA GLY A 42 -19.97 15.51 -2.49
C GLY A 42 -19.56 14.43 -3.47
N SER A 43 -20.17 14.34 -4.66
CA SER A 43 -19.82 13.31 -5.66
C SER A 43 -18.34 13.32 -6.03
N ILE A 44 -17.73 14.48 -6.24
CA ILE A 44 -16.33 14.62 -6.61
C ILE A 44 -15.39 14.12 -5.48
N PRO A 45 -15.47 14.61 -4.25
CA PRO A 45 -14.64 14.09 -3.14
C PRO A 45 -14.82 12.59 -2.91
N PHE A 46 -16.05 12.06 -3.04
CA PHE A 46 -16.27 10.62 -2.92
C PHE A 46 -15.52 9.82 -3.99
N VAL A 47 -15.54 10.26 -5.24
CA VAL A 47 -14.82 9.59 -6.33
C VAL A 47 -13.31 9.61 -6.10
N GLU A 48 -12.76 10.72 -5.60
CA GLU A 48 -11.34 10.82 -5.24
C GLU A 48 -10.95 9.78 -4.18
N HIS A 49 -11.74 9.64 -3.11
CA HIS A 49 -11.48 8.67 -2.06
C HIS A 49 -11.72 7.22 -2.52
N LEU A 50 -12.72 6.97 -3.36
CA LEU A 50 -12.93 5.65 -3.96
C LEU A 50 -11.77 5.24 -4.87
N THR A 51 -11.16 6.20 -5.56
CA THR A 51 -9.94 5.93 -6.36
C THR A 51 -8.80 5.44 -5.47
N LEU A 52 -8.59 6.04 -4.29
CA LEU A 52 -7.64 5.54 -3.30
C LEU A 52 -7.97 4.11 -2.87
N TRP A 53 -9.23 3.83 -2.55
CA TRP A 53 -9.65 2.50 -2.12
C TRP A 53 -9.40 1.45 -3.19
N VAL A 54 -9.79 1.71 -4.44
CA VAL A 54 -9.54 0.80 -5.56
C VAL A 54 -8.05 0.55 -5.75
N GLY A 55 -7.23 1.61 -5.71
CA GLY A 55 -5.78 1.50 -5.87
C GLY A 55 -5.14 0.66 -4.75
N PHE A 56 -5.46 0.95 -3.49
CA PHE A 56 -4.84 0.28 -2.35
C PHE A 56 -5.35 -1.15 -2.14
N ILE A 57 -6.66 -1.41 -2.31
CA ILE A 57 -7.19 -2.78 -2.27
C ILE A 57 -6.63 -3.59 -3.44
N GLY A 58 -6.54 -3.00 -4.64
CA GLY A 58 -5.91 -3.62 -5.79
C GLY A 58 -4.44 -3.97 -5.54
N ALA A 59 -3.67 -3.08 -4.89
CA ALA A 59 -2.30 -3.35 -4.49
C ALA A 59 -2.20 -4.48 -3.46
N CYS A 60 -3.12 -4.57 -2.50
CA CYS A 60 -3.21 -5.70 -1.58
C CYS A 60 -3.45 -7.02 -2.32
N VAL A 61 -4.39 -7.05 -3.26
CA VAL A 61 -4.67 -8.24 -4.08
C VAL A 61 -3.46 -8.62 -4.93
N ALA A 62 -2.78 -7.65 -5.53
CA ALA A 62 -1.56 -7.86 -6.30
C ALA A 62 -0.42 -8.43 -5.43
N ALA A 63 -0.25 -7.92 -4.22
CA ALA A 63 0.73 -8.42 -3.25
C ALA A 63 0.47 -9.89 -2.87
N ARG A 64 -0.81 -10.28 -2.76
CA ARG A 64 -1.20 -11.66 -2.51
C ARG A 64 -0.80 -12.61 -3.63
N SER A 65 -0.93 -12.14 -4.86
CA SER A 65 -0.71 -12.93 -6.07
C SER A 65 0.75 -12.91 -6.55
N ASP A 66 1.67 -12.32 -5.78
CA ASP A 66 3.07 -12.07 -6.16
C ASP A 66 3.19 -11.31 -7.52
N LYS A 67 2.19 -10.47 -7.80
CA LYS A 67 2.03 -9.69 -9.04
C LYS A 67 2.24 -8.19 -8.85
N LEU A 68 2.88 -7.79 -7.77
CA LEU A 68 3.29 -6.40 -7.62
C LEU A 68 4.23 -6.02 -8.76
N ILE A 69 4.01 -4.85 -9.34
CA ILE A 69 4.86 -4.35 -10.42
C ILE A 69 6.29 -4.24 -9.90
N ALA A 70 7.17 -5.09 -10.44
CA ALA A 70 8.58 -5.11 -10.15
C ALA A 70 9.36 -5.01 -11.45
N LEU A 71 10.60 -4.55 -11.37
CA LEU A 71 11.49 -4.60 -12.52
C LEU A 71 11.77 -6.07 -12.88
N ALA A 72 11.64 -6.40 -14.15
CA ALA A 72 11.85 -7.77 -14.66
C ALA A 72 13.32 -8.24 -14.56
N THR A 73 14.19 -7.46 -13.94
CA THR A 73 15.61 -7.76 -13.71
C THR A 73 15.85 -9.07 -12.97
N ALA A 74 14.92 -9.42 -12.06
CA ALA A 74 14.99 -10.70 -11.34
C ALA A 74 14.92 -11.94 -12.26
N THR A 75 14.39 -11.81 -13.48
CA THR A 75 14.32 -12.92 -14.46
C THR A 75 15.68 -13.24 -15.07
N PHE A 76 16.63 -12.30 -15.06
CA PHE A 76 18.00 -12.50 -15.56
C PHE A 76 18.94 -13.11 -14.53
N ILE A 77 18.51 -13.23 -13.26
CA ILE A 77 19.33 -13.80 -12.18
C ILE A 77 19.29 -15.35 -12.33
N PRO A 78 20.45 -16.02 -12.39
CA PRO A 78 20.53 -17.48 -12.47
C PRO A 78 19.77 -18.15 -11.32
N GLU A 79 19.14 -19.28 -11.62
CA GLU A 79 18.46 -20.09 -10.61
C GLU A 79 19.47 -20.61 -9.57
N GLY A 80 19.08 -20.60 -8.29
CA GLY A 80 19.92 -21.05 -7.19
C GLY A 80 19.95 -20.08 -6.00
N ILE A 81 21.08 -20.10 -5.30
CA ILE A 81 21.28 -19.29 -4.07
C ILE A 81 21.18 -17.79 -4.36
N PHE A 82 21.67 -17.32 -5.49
CA PHE A 82 21.62 -15.89 -5.87
C PHE A 82 20.19 -15.42 -6.07
N ARG A 83 19.35 -16.20 -6.76
CA ARG A 83 17.94 -15.87 -6.97
C ARG A 83 17.15 -15.86 -5.65
N THR A 84 17.42 -16.82 -4.78
CA THR A 84 16.81 -16.87 -3.42
C THR A 84 17.27 -15.67 -2.59
N GLY A 85 18.56 -15.33 -2.64
CA GLY A 85 19.12 -14.15 -1.94
C GLY A 85 18.49 -12.85 -2.43
N ALA A 86 18.42 -12.63 -3.74
CA ALA A 86 17.79 -11.46 -4.34
C ALA A 86 16.30 -11.35 -3.97
N LYS A 87 15.55 -12.46 -4.04
CA LYS A 87 14.15 -12.49 -3.65
C LYS A 87 13.94 -12.17 -2.16
N THR A 88 14.80 -12.72 -1.29
CA THR A 88 14.77 -12.43 0.15
C THR A 88 15.08 -10.97 0.44
N PHE A 89 16.13 -10.43 -0.17
CA PHE A 89 16.52 -9.03 -0.02
C PHE A 89 15.40 -8.10 -0.50
N SER A 90 14.85 -8.35 -1.69
CA SER A 90 13.72 -7.60 -2.25
C SER A 90 12.49 -7.61 -1.34
N ALA A 91 12.13 -8.78 -0.81
CA ALA A 91 11.01 -8.92 0.13
C ALA A 91 11.25 -8.19 1.44
N THR A 92 12.50 -8.21 1.94
CA THR A 92 12.90 -7.53 3.17
C THR A 92 12.81 -6.01 3.02
N VAL A 93 13.37 -5.45 1.94
CA VAL A 93 13.29 -4.00 1.67
C VAL A 93 11.85 -3.59 1.39
N GLY A 94 11.11 -4.35 0.60
CA GLY A 94 9.70 -4.09 0.33
C GLY A 94 8.84 -4.09 1.60
N ALA A 95 9.06 -5.04 2.51
CA ALA A 95 8.36 -5.10 3.79
C ALA A 95 8.76 -3.92 4.71
N MET A 96 10.04 -3.56 4.75
CA MET A 96 10.54 -2.42 5.51
C MET A 96 9.91 -1.11 5.03
N VAL A 97 9.95 -0.82 3.73
CA VAL A 97 9.38 0.42 3.19
C VAL A 97 7.86 0.46 3.36
N SER A 98 7.17 -0.68 3.14
CA SER A 98 5.72 -0.74 3.34
C SER A 98 5.32 -0.51 4.80
N SER A 99 6.12 -0.98 5.78
CA SER A 99 5.84 -0.73 7.19
C SER A 99 6.12 0.72 7.60
N LEU A 100 7.15 1.36 7.02
CA LEU A 100 7.39 2.80 7.14
C LEU A 100 6.21 3.62 6.62
N LEU A 101 5.73 3.28 5.42
CA LEU A 101 4.57 3.96 4.82
C LEU A 101 3.28 3.73 5.61
N ALA A 102 3.11 2.53 6.20
CA ALA A 102 1.98 2.27 7.09
C ALA A 102 2.00 3.18 8.32
N TRP A 103 3.18 3.39 8.92
CA TRP A 103 3.35 4.29 10.06
C TRP A 103 3.08 5.74 9.67
N ALA A 104 3.73 6.23 8.59
CA ALA A 104 3.51 7.58 8.08
C ALA A 104 2.03 7.83 7.71
N ALA A 105 1.35 6.82 7.21
CA ALA A 105 -0.09 6.91 6.92
C ALA A 105 -0.95 7.05 8.18
N LEU A 106 -0.53 6.51 9.33
CA LEU A 106 -1.20 6.76 10.62
C LEU A 106 -1.08 8.23 11.04
N ASP A 107 0.07 8.85 10.84
CA ASP A 107 0.28 10.27 11.13
C ASP A 107 -0.61 11.14 10.24
N VAL A 108 -0.73 10.80 8.95
CA VAL A 108 -1.65 11.49 8.02
C VAL A 108 -3.10 11.40 8.52
N VAL A 109 -3.54 10.21 8.95
CA VAL A 109 -4.88 10.01 9.50
C VAL A 109 -5.07 10.81 10.79
N ALA A 110 -4.08 10.82 11.69
CA ALA A 110 -4.14 11.59 12.94
C ALA A 110 -4.27 13.10 12.69
N ILE A 111 -3.48 13.63 11.77
CA ILE A 111 -3.56 15.04 11.35
C ILE A 111 -4.94 15.37 10.76
N GLU A 112 -5.49 14.49 9.92
CA GLU A 112 -6.81 14.73 9.32
C GLU A 112 -7.93 14.64 10.35
N MET A 113 -7.77 13.82 11.40
CA MET A 113 -8.70 13.80 12.54
C MET A 113 -8.71 15.14 13.30
N GLU A 114 -7.54 15.77 13.47
CA GLU A 114 -7.42 17.06 14.12
C GLU A 114 -8.04 18.18 13.28
N PHE A 115 -7.89 18.15 11.97
CA PHE A 115 -8.49 19.12 11.07
C PHE A 115 -10.01 19.01 10.96
N GLY A 116 -10.60 17.87 11.29
CA GLY A 116 -12.05 17.67 11.34
C GLY A 116 -12.75 17.90 9.99
N ARG A 117 -12.07 17.69 8.86
CA ARG A 117 -12.67 17.89 7.54
C ARG A 117 -13.75 16.86 7.27
N GLU A 118 -14.89 17.34 6.78
CA GLU A 118 -15.99 16.50 6.30
C GLU A 118 -16.02 16.50 4.77
N ILE A 119 -16.24 15.31 4.17
CA ILE A 119 -16.33 15.17 2.72
C ILE A 119 -17.70 15.58 2.24
N ALA A 120 -18.74 14.91 2.76
CA ALA A 120 -20.16 15.19 2.52
C ALA A 120 -21.00 14.37 3.51
N LEU A 121 -22.25 14.77 3.73
CA LEU A 121 -23.20 14.08 4.58
C LEU A 121 -22.73 13.90 6.04
N GLY A 122 -21.79 14.74 6.51
CA GLY A 122 -21.23 14.66 7.85
C GLY A 122 -20.22 13.51 8.05
N ILE A 123 -19.72 12.90 6.96
CA ILE A 123 -18.72 11.81 7.04
C ILE A 123 -17.33 12.46 7.07
N PRO A 124 -16.54 12.23 8.13
CA PRO A 124 -15.20 12.79 8.23
C PRO A 124 -14.24 12.12 7.25
N SER A 125 -13.35 12.91 6.64
CA SER A 125 -12.38 12.49 5.62
C SER A 125 -11.40 11.41 6.10
N TRP A 126 -10.99 11.45 7.38
CA TRP A 126 -10.05 10.49 7.96
C TRP A 126 -10.54 9.03 7.88
N VAL A 127 -11.87 8.80 7.90
CA VAL A 127 -12.44 7.44 7.77
C VAL A 127 -12.06 6.81 6.44
N PHE A 128 -12.08 7.58 5.37
CA PHE A 128 -11.67 7.09 4.04
C PHE A 128 -10.17 6.89 3.93
N GLN A 129 -9.39 7.70 4.65
CA GLN A 129 -7.93 7.62 4.64
C GLN A 129 -7.40 6.42 5.43
N LEU A 130 -8.19 5.81 6.32
CA LEU A 130 -7.82 4.57 7.02
C LEU A 130 -7.42 3.42 6.09
N VAL A 131 -7.84 3.45 4.83
CA VAL A 131 -7.41 2.46 3.83
C VAL A 131 -5.90 2.46 3.64
N LEU A 132 -5.21 3.62 3.79
CA LEU A 132 -3.77 3.73 3.59
C LEU A 132 -2.97 2.89 4.60
N PRO A 133 -3.07 3.12 5.94
CA PRO A 133 -2.28 2.35 6.89
C PRO A 133 -2.66 0.87 6.88
N VAL A 134 -3.94 0.54 6.68
CA VAL A 134 -4.40 -0.85 6.60
C VAL A 134 -3.82 -1.55 5.38
N ALA A 135 -3.84 -0.92 4.21
CA ALA A 135 -3.32 -1.50 2.97
C ALA A 135 -1.80 -1.67 3.01
N PHE A 136 -1.05 -0.63 3.43
CA PHE A 136 0.40 -0.72 3.56
C PHE A 136 0.81 -1.78 4.59
N GLY A 137 0.12 -1.87 5.73
CA GLY A 137 0.34 -2.92 6.72
C GLY A 137 0.08 -4.32 6.16
N CYS A 138 -1.00 -4.48 5.39
CA CYS A 138 -1.31 -5.74 4.71
C CYS A 138 -0.25 -6.11 3.67
N ILE A 139 0.23 -5.15 2.87
CA ILE A 139 1.29 -5.36 1.88
C ILE A 139 2.59 -5.75 2.58
N ALA A 140 2.99 -5.03 3.64
CA ALA A 140 4.18 -5.34 4.43
C ALA A 140 4.16 -6.77 4.97
N TRP A 141 3.02 -7.16 5.56
CA TRP A 141 2.81 -8.51 6.07
C TRP A 141 2.91 -9.57 4.97
N ARG A 142 2.27 -9.33 3.82
CA ARG A 142 2.26 -10.28 2.69
C ARG A 142 3.64 -10.45 2.07
N LEU A 143 4.40 -9.37 1.91
CA LEU A 143 5.77 -9.41 1.42
C LEU A 143 6.68 -10.19 2.38
N ALA A 144 6.57 -9.92 3.68
CA ALA A 144 7.34 -10.63 4.68
C ALA A 144 7.00 -12.12 4.75
N TRP A 145 5.70 -12.46 4.69
CA TRP A 145 5.25 -13.86 4.76
C TRP A 145 5.51 -14.62 3.46
N GLY A 146 5.41 -13.97 2.30
CA GLY A 146 5.60 -14.53 0.97
C GLY A 146 7.04 -14.82 0.57
N ALA A 147 8.03 -14.50 1.41
CA ALA A 147 9.46 -14.66 1.11
C ALA A 147 9.92 -16.13 0.90
N GLY A 148 9.04 -17.12 1.10
CA GLY A 148 9.30 -18.53 0.79
C GLY A 148 9.58 -19.38 2.03
N SER A 149 10.79 -20.00 2.13
CA SER A 149 11.16 -20.89 3.24
C SER A 149 11.32 -20.16 4.58
N LEU A 150 11.51 -20.89 5.68
CA LEU A 150 11.56 -20.30 7.02
C LEU A 150 12.62 -19.20 7.16
N TRP A 151 13.82 -19.41 6.65
CA TRP A 151 14.93 -18.46 6.79
C TRP A 151 14.68 -17.12 6.06
N PRO A 152 14.34 -17.08 4.75
CA PRO A 152 13.92 -15.86 4.09
C PRO A 152 12.76 -15.13 4.78
N ARG A 153 11.79 -15.88 5.30
CA ARG A 153 10.65 -15.31 6.03
C ARG A 153 11.06 -14.60 7.30
N VAL A 154 11.95 -15.21 8.10
CA VAL A 154 12.47 -14.58 9.33
C VAL A 154 13.22 -13.29 8.99
N VAL A 155 14.07 -13.29 7.97
CA VAL A 155 14.80 -12.09 7.51
C VAL A 155 13.85 -10.99 7.06
N SER A 156 12.81 -11.34 6.30
CA SER A 156 11.82 -10.34 5.83
C SER A 156 10.94 -9.81 6.97
N MET A 157 10.64 -10.62 7.98
CA MET A 157 9.97 -10.16 9.21
C MET A 157 10.84 -9.18 10.02
N LEU A 158 12.15 -9.43 10.08
CA LEU A 158 13.08 -8.48 10.68
C LEU A 158 13.10 -7.15 9.91
N GLY A 159 12.99 -7.18 8.58
CA GLY A 159 12.84 -5.98 7.75
C GLY A 159 11.58 -5.18 8.11
N LEU A 160 10.44 -5.85 8.30
CA LEU A 160 9.19 -5.21 8.73
C LEU A 160 9.35 -4.54 10.10
N ILE A 161 9.95 -5.25 11.07
CA ILE A 161 10.19 -4.72 12.43
C ILE A 161 11.16 -3.53 12.37
N ALA A 162 12.23 -3.65 11.56
CA ALA A 162 13.19 -2.57 11.36
C ALA A 162 12.54 -1.32 10.77
N GLY A 163 11.59 -1.46 9.84
CA GLY A 163 10.83 -0.35 9.29
C GLY A 163 10.00 0.38 10.35
N ILE A 164 9.30 -0.35 11.20
CA ILE A 164 8.52 0.24 12.30
C ILE A 164 9.46 0.95 13.31
N TRP A 165 10.58 0.30 13.66
CA TRP A 165 11.56 0.90 14.56
C TRP A 165 12.16 2.17 13.99
N PHE A 166 12.51 2.16 12.70
CA PHE A 166 13.06 3.30 12.00
C PHE A 166 12.05 4.46 11.92
N ALA A 167 10.78 4.16 11.64
CA ALA A 167 9.71 5.15 11.62
C ALA A 167 9.55 5.86 12.97
N HIS A 168 9.65 5.10 14.07
CA HIS A 168 9.56 5.66 15.41
C HIS A 168 10.81 6.48 15.81
N SER A 169 11.98 6.14 15.25
CA SER A 169 13.26 6.75 15.59
C SER A 169 13.69 7.83 14.57
N TRP A 170 12.81 8.24 13.67
CA TRP A 170 13.13 9.13 12.54
C TRP A 170 13.82 10.43 12.98
N GLU A 171 13.34 11.07 14.04
CA GLU A 171 13.92 12.30 14.58
C GLU A 171 15.39 12.17 14.99
N SER A 172 15.83 10.96 15.34
CA SER A 172 17.22 10.67 15.71
C SER A 172 18.17 10.61 14.51
N PHE A 173 17.65 10.55 13.29
CA PHE A 173 18.41 10.44 12.04
C PHE A 173 18.49 11.76 11.26
N ASP A 174 17.97 12.87 11.81
CA ASP A 174 18.10 14.19 11.23
C ASP A 174 19.59 14.54 11.03
N GLY A 175 19.98 14.75 9.76
CA GLY A 175 21.36 15.02 9.37
C GLY A 175 22.16 13.80 8.91
N ALA A 176 21.61 12.58 8.95
CA ALA A 176 22.27 11.42 8.36
C ALA A 176 22.33 11.53 6.82
N ALA A 177 23.48 11.13 6.25
CA ALA A 177 23.66 11.15 4.80
C ALA A 177 22.63 10.24 4.12
N GLY A 178 21.82 10.78 3.20
CA GLY A 178 20.77 10.03 2.49
C GLY A 178 21.29 9.04 1.43
N TRP A 179 22.54 9.21 0.96
CA TRP A 179 23.09 8.38 -0.13
C TRP A 179 23.13 6.87 0.14
N PRO A 180 23.37 6.34 1.37
CA PRO A 180 23.33 4.91 1.60
C PRO A 180 21.96 4.30 1.38
N TRP A 181 20.91 5.05 1.70
CA TRP A 181 19.51 4.62 1.48
C TRP A 181 19.18 4.54 0.00
N VAL A 182 19.64 5.52 -0.79
CA VAL A 182 19.48 5.50 -2.26
C VAL A 182 20.19 4.28 -2.87
N VAL A 183 21.40 3.96 -2.42
CA VAL A 183 22.11 2.75 -2.88
C VAL A 183 21.35 1.48 -2.51
N LEU A 184 20.83 1.39 -1.27
CA LEU A 184 20.03 0.24 -0.83
C LEU A 184 18.79 0.06 -1.72
N LEU A 185 18.08 1.14 -2.03
CA LEU A 185 16.87 1.10 -2.87
C LEU A 185 17.19 0.73 -4.33
N VAL A 186 18.29 1.24 -4.88
CA VAL A 186 18.75 0.85 -6.23
C VAL A 186 19.10 -0.63 -6.28
N LEU A 187 19.82 -1.15 -5.28
CA LEU A 187 20.11 -2.59 -5.18
C LEU A 187 18.85 -3.43 -5.04
N ALA A 188 17.89 -2.95 -4.26
CA ALA A 188 16.58 -3.62 -4.12
C ALA A 188 15.81 -3.62 -5.46
N ALA A 189 15.83 -2.53 -6.22
CA ALA A 189 15.24 -2.46 -7.56
C ALA A 189 15.86 -3.49 -8.51
N ILE A 190 17.19 -3.59 -8.53
CA ILE A 190 17.93 -4.58 -9.33
C ILE A 190 17.57 -6.01 -8.90
N ALA A 191 17.37 -6.23 -7.60
CA ALA A 191 16.94 -7.52 -7.06
C ALA A 191 15.45 -7.84 -7.30
N GLY A 192 14.69 -6.94 -7.94
CA GLY A 192 13.28 -7.13 -8.28
C GLY A 192 12.31 -6.71 -7.17
N ALA A 193 12.68 -5.75 -6.34
CA ALA A 193 11.76 -5.16 -5.38
C ALA A 193 10.57 -4.47 -6.09
N PRO A 194 9.38 -4.44 -5.48
CA PRO A 194 8.25 -3.71 -6.03
C PRO A 194 8.57 -2.24 -6.27
N ILE A 195 8.17 -1.70 -7.42
CA ILE A 195 8.52 -0.32 -7.83
C ILE A 195 8.08 0.71 -6.79
N PHE A 196 6.92 0.50 -6.16
CA PHE A 196 6.44 1.44 -5.13
C PHE A 196 7.40 1.56 -3.94
N SER A 197 8.07 0.45 -3.54
CA SER A 197 9.03 0.48 -2.43
C SER A 197 10.33 1.19 -2.80
N VAL A 198 10.65 1.27 -4.10
CA VAL A 198 11.83 1.99 -4.61
C VAL A 198 11.55 3.48 -4.75
N LEU A 199 10.32 3.85 -5.13
CA LEU A 199 9.93 5.26 -5.34
C LEU A 199 9.53 5.96 -4.04
N ALA A 200 9.07 5.23 -3.04
CA ALA A 200 8.57 5.77 -1.78
C ALA A 200 9.56 5.66 -0.60
N GLY A 201 10.62 4.86 -0.74
CA GLY A 201 11.71 4.70 0.25
C GLY A 201 12.85 5.71 0.04
#